data_12267c3897644c4d95e76eb3b7744266
#
_entry.id   12267c3897644c4d95e76eb3b7744266
#
_cell.length_a   1.000
_cell.length_b   1.000
_cell.length_c   1.000
_cell.angle_alpha   90.00
_cell.angle_beta   90.00
_cell.angle_gamma   90.00
#
_symmetry.space_group_name_H-M   'P 1'
#
loop_
_entity.id
_entity.type
_entity.pdbx_description
1 polymer ?
#
loop_
_entity_poly.entity_id
_entity_poly.type
_entity_poly.pdbx_seq_one_letter_code
_entity_poly.pdbx_strand_id
1 'polypeptide(L)'
;MIRKIITSDFPIVYKLGEEINENYSHFNNLTSIINDNNQIIYVYIINNAVVGFIHLTISFDEADIVDIITDKKYRRRNIGTSLIKYAINDNNLKKMNLEVRENNQVAIDFYQNLQFKKVRRIKNYYGTEDAIFMIKEI
;
A
#
# COMPACT_ATOMS: atom_id res chain seq x y z
N MET A 1 11.69 2.20 -11.71
CA MET A 1 10.63 2.99 -12.39
C MET A 1 9.29 2.67 -11.77
N ILE A 2 8.48 3.69 -11.57
CA ILE A 2 7.13 3.54 -11.01
C ILE A 2 6.11 4.02 -12.05
N ARG A 3 5.03 3.30 -12.22
CA ARG A 3 3.89 3.69 -13.07
C ARG A 3 2.59 3.10 -12.53
N LYS A 4 1.48 3.58 -13.07
CA LYS A 4 0.18 2.97 -12.79
C LYS A 4 0.12 1.54 -13.32
N ILE A 5 -0.62 0.68 -12.62
CA ILE A 5 -0.86 -0.69 -13.03
C ILE A 5 -1.53 -0.76 -14.42
N ILE A 6 -1.17 -1.75 -15.21
CA ILE A 6 -1.84 -2.10 -16.46
C ILE A 6 -2.28 -3.56 -16.40
N THR A 7 -3.14 -3.99 -17.31
CA THR A 7 -3.72 -5.34 -17.23
C THR A 7 -2.69 -6.46 -17.28
N SER A 8 -1.59 -6.27 -18.00
CA SER A 8 -0.51 -7.27 -18.06
C SER A 8 0.22 -7.47 -16.73
N ASP A 9 0.07 -6.56 -15.78
CA ASP A 9 0.66 -6.68 -14.45
C ASP A 9 -0.18 -7.54 -13.49
N PHE A 10 -1.44 -7.81 -13.81
CA PHE A 10 -2.37 -8.45 -12.88
C PHE A 10 -1.84 -9.76 -12.30
N PRO A 11 -1.30 -10.72 -13.10
CA PRO A 11 -0.82 -11.97 -12.54
C PRO A 11 0.23 -11.80 -11.44
N ILE A 12 1.21 -10.91 -11.66
CA ILE A 12 2.26 -10.70 -10.66
C ILE A 12 1.76 -9.92 -9.45
N VAL A 13 0.84 -8.96 -9.65
CA VAL A 13 0.25 -8.22 -8.54
C VAL A 13 -0.59 -9.15 -7.66
N TYR A 14 -1.38 -10.05 -8.25
CA TYR A 14 -2.11 -11.07 -7.48
C TYR A 14 -1.15 -11.96 -6.70
N LYS A 15 -0.06 -12.40 -7.32
CA LYS A 15 0.94 -13.24 -6.67
C LYS A 15 1.60 -12.54 -5.48
N LEU A 16 2.01 -11.29 -5.65
CA LEU A 16 2.58 -10.48 -4.57
C LEU A 16 1.55 -10.22 -3.47
N GLY A 17 0.32 -9.94 -3.85
CA GLY A 17 -0.77 -9.70 -2.90
C GLY A 17 -1.06 -10.91 -2.03
N GLU A 18 -0.96 -12.12 -2.57
CA GLU A 18 -1.15 -13.36 -1.81
C GLU A 18 -0.09 -13.56 -0.72
N GLU A 19 1.06 -12.91 -0.84
CA GLU A 19 2.08 -12.89 0.23
C GLU A 19 1.64 -12.03 1.42
N ILE A 20 0.77 -11.03 1.19
CA ILE A 20 0.16 -10.24 2.27
C ILE A 20 -0.96 -11.04 2.93
N ASN A 21 -1.81 -11.66 2.12
CA ASN A 21 -3.00 -12.39 2.53
C ASN A 21 -3.31 -13.45 1.48
N GLU A 22 -3.37 -14.71 1.89
CA GLU A 22 -3.66 -15.84 0.98
C GLU A 22 -4.99 -15.68 0.22
N ASN A 23 -5.92 -14.87 0.75
CA ASN A 23 -7.20 -14.57 0.13
C ASN A 23 -7.19 -13.26 -0.68
N TYR A 24 -6.02 -12.74 -0.99
CA TYR A 24 -5.89 -11.43 -1.66
C TYR A 24 -6.75 -11.35 -2.93
N SER A 25 -6.66 -12.33 -3.82
CA SER A 25 -7.41 -12.34 -5.08
C SER A 25 -8.92 -12.50 -4.88
N HIS A 26 -9.34 -13.09 -3.76
CA HIS A 26 -10.75 -13.20 -3.40
C HIS A 26 -11.34 -11.84 -3.02
N PHE A 27 -10.57 -11.01 -2.30
CA PHE A 27 -11.02 -9.70 -1.83
C PHE A 27 -10.71 -8.55 -2.79
N ASN A 28 -9.85 -8.76 -3.77
CA ASN A 28 -9.39 -7.69 -4.66
C ASN A 28 -9.57 -8.09 -6.12
N ASN A 29 -10.51 -7.44 -6.78
CA ASN A 29 -10.72 -7.60 -8.22
C ASN A 29 -9.98 -6.47 -8.93
N LEU A 30 -8.83 -6.78 -9.54
CA LEU A 30 -7.99 -5.76 -10.17
C LEU A 30 -8.67 -5.10 -11.37
N THR A 31 -9.53 -5.80 -12.10
CA THR A 31 -10.30 -5.19 -13.18
C THR A 31 -11.24 -4.11 -12.65
N SER A 32 -11.91 -4.38 -11.53
CA SER A 32 -12.77 -3.38 -10.88
C SER A 32 -11.97 -2.21 -10.32
N ILE A 33 -10.83 -2.48 -9.74
CA ILE A 33 -9.97 -1.44 -9.16
C ILE A 33 -9.43 -0.51 -10.24
N ILE A 34 -8.95 -1.04 -11.36
CA ILE A 34 -8.38 -0.21 -12.44
C ILE A 34 -9.44 0.70 -13.07
N ASN A 35 -10.71 0.32 -13.00
CA ASN A 35 -11.82 1.09 -13.54
C ASN A 35 -12.50 2.01 -12.50
N ASP A 36 -12.03 2.01 -11.26
CA ASP A 36 -12.55 2.85 -10.18
C ASP A 36 -11.73 4.13 -10.08
N ASN A 37 -12.37 5.28 -10.29
CA ASN A 37 -11.70 6.59 -10.25
C ASN A 37 -11.17 6.96 -8.85
N ASN A 38 -11.65 6.29 -7.80
CA ASN A 38 -11.24 6.55 -6.42
C ASN A 38 -10.15 5.59 -5.93
N GLN A 39 -9.68 4.69 -6.79
CA GLN A 39 -8.63 3.74 -6.44
C GLN A 39 -7.49 3.83 -7.44
N ILE A 40 -6.28 3.59 -6.96
CA ILE A 40 -5.10 3.60 -7.80
C ILE A 40 -4.09 2.57 -7.27
N ILE A 41 -3.43 1.90 -8.20
CA ILE A 41 -2.30 1.02 -7.90
C ILE A 41 -1.11 1.51 -8.70
N TYR A 42 0.01 1.75 -8.02
CA TYR A 42 1.31 1.99 -8.66
C TYR A 42 2.17 0.76 -8.49
N VAL A 43 2.88 0.39 -9.56
CA VAL A 43 3.83 -0.73 -9.56
C VAL A 43 5.25 -0.21 -9.67
N TYR A 44 6.17 -0.86 -8.97
CA TYR A 44 7.61 -0.58 -9.06
C TYR A 44 8.26 -1.63 -9.94
N ILE A 45 9.02 -1.18 -10.94
CA ILE A 45 9.57 -2.05 -11.98
C ILE A 45 11.10 -1.98 -11.97
N ILE A 46 11.73 -3.15 -11.93
CA ILE A 46 13.18 -3.33 -12.10
C ILE A 46 13.39 -4.36 -13.20
N ASN A 47 14.20 -4.01 -14.22
CA ASN A 47 14.51 -4.91 -15.35
C ASN A 47 13.24 -5.53 -15.97
N ASN A 48 12.24 -4.70 -16.23
CA ASN A 48 10.95 -5.09 -16.82
C ASN A 48 10.10 -6.01 -15.97
N ALA A 49 10.44 -6.20 -14.69
CA ALA A 49 9.67 -7.02 -13.76
C ALA A 49 9.05 -6.16 -12.65
N VAL A 50 7.77 -6.40 -12.36
CA VAL A 50 7.11 -5.78 -11.21
C VAL A 50 7.63 -6.43 -9.93
N VAL A 51 8.22 -5.63 -9.05
CA VAL A 51 8.83 -6.10 -7.80
C VAL A 51 8.14 -5.55 -6.55
N GLY A 52 7.14 -4.73 -6.72
CA GLY A 52 6.35 -4.18 -5.62
C GLY A 52 5.19 -3.36 -6.13
N PHE A 53 4.24 -3.07 -5.25
CA PHE A 53 3.13 -2.18 -5.57
C PHE A 53 2.59 -1.50 -4.32
N ILE A 54 1.86 -0.40 -4.55
CA ILE A 54 1.05 0.27 -3.53
C ILE A 54 -0.37 0.44 -4.08
N HIS A 55 -1.36 0.12 -3.25
CA HIS A 55 -2.77 0.29 -3.56
C HIS A 55 -3.35 1.35 -2.62
N LEU A 56 -3.98 2.35 -3.19
CA LEU A 56 -4.56 3.48 -2.47
C LEU A 56 -6.03 3.65 -2.83
N THR A 57 -6.82 4.09 -1.86
CA THR A 57 -8.09 4.77 -2.14
C THR A 57 -7.86 6.26 -1.96
N ILE A 58 -8.39 7.07 -2.86
CA ILE A 58 -8.15 8.52 -2.87
C ILE A 58 -9.48 9.27 -2.85
N SER A 59 -9.55 10.29 -2.01
CA SER A 59 -10.65 11.23 -1.94
C SER A 59 -10.06 12.65 -1.84
N PHE A 60 -10.18 13.41 -2.95
CA PHE A 60 -9.58 14.75 -3.08
C PHE A 60 -8.05 14.69 -2.85
N ASP A 61 -7.54 15.36 -1.81
CA ASP A 61 -6.13 15.45 -1.49
C ASP A 61 -5.72 14.51 -0.32
N GLU A 62 -6.55 13.50 -0.05
CA GLU A 62 -6.35 12.54 1.04
C GLU A 62 -6.40 11.12 0.49
N ALA A 63 -5.54 10.26 0.97
CA ALA A 63 -5.50 8.85 0.56
C ALA A 63 -5.36 7.92 1.75
N ASP A 64 -5.95 6.71 1.60
CA ASP A 64 -5.71 5.59 2.50
C ASP A 64 -4.84 4.56 1.79
N ILE A 65 -3.79 4.09 2.46
CA ILE A 65 -3.03 2.94 1.98
C ILE A 65 -3.83 1.69 2.27
N VAL A 66 -4.28 1.01 1.23
CA VAL A 66 -4.97 -0.27 1.34
C VAL A 66 -3.95 -1.39 1.52
N ASP A 67 -2.96 -1.44 0.63
CA ASP A 67 -1.89 -2.41 0.66
C ASP A 67 -0.60 -1.81 0.10
N ILE A 68 0.53 -2.29 0.63
CA ILE A 68 1.85 -1.99 0.09
C ILE A 68 2.72 -3.23 0.28
N ILE A 69 3.39 -3.66 -0.77
CA ILE A 69 4.27 -4.82 -0.69
C ILE A 69 5.47 -4.68 -1.63
N THR A 70 6.60 -5.22 -1.17
CA THR A 70 7.80 -5.39 -1.98
C THR A 70 8.17 -6.88 -1.98
N ASP A 71 8.52 -7.42 -3.15
CA ASP A 71 9.05 -8.78 -3.27
C ASP A 71 10.22 -8.96 -2.32
N LYS A 72 10.26 -10.09 -1.61
CA LYS A 72 11.29 -10.40 -0.62
C LYS A 72 12.71 -10.22 -1.14
N LYS A 73 12.95 -10.54 -2.41
CA LYS A 73 14.26 -10.43 -3.06
C LYS A 73 14.75 -8.99 -3.22
N TYR A 74 13.82 -8.03 -3.14
CA TYR A 74 14.11 -6.62 -3.41
C TYR A 74 13.91 -5.73 -2.19
N ARG A 75 13.73 -6.31 -1.00
CA ARG A 75 13.58 -5.55 0.25
C ARG A 75 14.89 -4.83 0.60
N ARG A 76 14.76 -3.77 1.42
CA ARG A 76 15.88 -2.90 1.85
C ARG A 76 16.50 -2.09 0.71
N ARG A 77 15.73 -1.82 -0.34
CA ARG A 77 16.13 -0.95 -1.47
C ARG A 77 15.27 0.31 -1.53
N ASN A 78 14.60 0.64 -0.44
CA ASN A 78 13.71 1.81 -0.35
C ASN A 78 12.56 1.83 -1.36
N ILE A 79 12.13 0.67 -1.83
CA ILE A 79 11.05 0.56 -2.82
C ILE A 79 9.72 1.04 -2.23
N GLY A 80 9.37 0.59 -1.02
CA GLY A 80 8.15 1.04 -0.34
C GLY A 80 8.14 2.54 -0.10
N THR A 81 9.26 3.10 0.33
CA THR A 81 9.43 4.54 0.52
C THR A 81 9.23 5.30 -0.78
N SER A 82 9.82 4.80 -1.88
CA SER A 82 9.68 5.41 -3.20
C SER A 82 8.25 5.38 -3.70
N LEU A 83 7.53 4.26 -3.47
CA LEU A 83 6.12 4.14 -3.85
C LEU A 83 5.25 5.15 -3.10
N ILE A 84 5.46 5.32 -1.79
CA ILE A 84 4.72 6.29 -0.99
C ILE A 84 4.99 7.71 -1.48
N LYS A 85 6.25 8.07 -1.68
CA LYS A 85 6.63 9.41 -2.17
C LYS A 85 6.06 9.68 -3.56
N TYR A 86 6.11 8.70 -4.43
CA TYR A 86 5.55 8.84 -5.77
C TYR A 86 4.04 9.08 -5.73
N ALA A 87 3.32 8.32 -4.92
CA ALA A 87 1.87 8.44 -4.75
C ALA A 87 1.50 9.84 -4.23
N ILE A 88 2.24 10.35 -3.24
CA ILE A 88 2.02 11.67 -2.68
C ILE A 88 2.20 12.74 -3.76
N ASN A 89 3.28 12.68 -4.51
CA ASN A 89 3.59 13.69 -5.53
C ASN A 89 2.65 13.63 -6.72
N ASP A 90 2.33 12.44 -7.20
CA ASP A 90 1.48 12.27 -8.39
C ASP A 90 0.04 12.72 -8.16
N ASN A 91 -0.42 12.70 -6.91
CA ASN A 91 -1.79 13.05 -6.54
C ASN A 91 -1.90 14.34 -5.73
N ASN A 92 -0.80 15.04 -5.51
CA ASN A 92 -0.76 16.27 -4.70
C ASN A 92 -1.43 16.05 -3.32
N LEU A 93 -1.12 14.95 -2.67
CA LEU A 93 -1.75 14.59 -1.40
C LEU A 93 -1.31 15.51 -0.26
N LYS A 94 -2.25 15.81 0.62
CA LYS A 94 -2.03 16.59 1.85
C LYS A 94 -2.09 15.73 3.09
N LYS A 95 -2.62 14.50 2.96
CA LYS A 95 -2.78 13.60 4.09
C LYS A 95 -2.81 12.16 3.59
N MET A 96 -2.21 11.25 4.34
CA MET A 96 -2.22 9.83 4.04
C MET A 96 -2.46 9.05 5.32
N ASN A 97 -3.39 8.08 5.25
CA ASN A 97 -3.82 7.30 6.40
C ASN A 97 -3.58 5.81 6.15
N LEU A 98 -3.49 5.05 7.22
CA LEU A 98 -3.44 3.59 7.14
C LEU A 98 -3.89 2.95 8.45
N GLU A 99 -4.26 1.67 8.37
CA GLU A 99 -4.38 0.79 9.52
C GLU A 99 -3.32 -0.30 9.42
N VAL A 100 -2.71 -0.64 10.55
CA VAL A 100 -1.69 -1.67 10.63
C VAL A 100 -1.95 -2.53 11.87
N ARG A 101 -1.65 -3.84 11.77
CA ARG A 101 -1.79 -4.74 12.91
C ARG A 101 -0.91 -4.26 14.06
N GLU A 102 -1.46 -4.26 15.27
CA GLU A 102 -0.77 -3.77 16.46
C GLU A 102 0.56 -4.50 16.71
N ASN A 103 0.63 -5.78 16.39
CA ASN A 103 1.83 -6.59 16.61
C ASN A 103 2.83 -6.54 15.44
N ASN A 104 2.52 -5.83 14.37
CA ASN A 104 3.42 -5.69 13.22
C ASN A 104 4.40 -4.53 13.45
N GLN A 105 5.37 -4.75 14.35
CA GLN A 105 6.31 -3.71 14.74
C GLN A 105 7.20 -3.26 13.58
N VAL A 106 7.55 -4.18 12.68
CA VAL A 106 8.36 -3.86 11.50
C VAL A 106 7.66 -2.83 10.61
N ALA A 107 6.38 -3.04 10.35
CA ALA A 107 5.59 -2.10 9.54
C ALA A 107 5.38 -0.77 10.27
N ILE A 108 5.08 -0.82 11.57
CA ILE A 108 4.90 0.40 12.38
C ILE A 108 6.17 1.25 12.34
N ASP A 109 7.33 0.64 12.53
CA ASP A 109 8.61 1.34 12.48
C ASP A 109 8.87 1.94 11.09
N PHE A 110 8.56 1.19 10.04
CA PHE A 110 8.66 1.67 8.67
C PHE A 110 7.83 2.95 8.46
N TYR A 111 6.58 2.92 8.88
CA TYR A 111 5.70 4.09 8.72
C TYR A 111 6.12 5.25 9.63
N GLN A 112 6.55 5.00 10.85
CA GLN A 112 7.05 6.04 11.75
C GLN A 112 8.29 6.73 11.18
N ASN A 113 9.18 5.99 10.53
CA ASN A 113 10.35 6.57 9.85
C ASN A 113 9.95 7.49 8.68
N LEU A 114 8.76 7.30 8.12
CA LEU A 114 8.21 8.16 7.07
C LEU A 114 7.31 9.26 7.63
N GLN A 115 7.36 9.48 8.94
CA GLN A 115 6.61 10.53 9.64
C GLN A 115 5.11 10.27 9.75
N PHE A 116 4.68 9.01 9.65
CA PHE A 116 3.34 8.64 10.09
C PHE A 116 3.30 8.61 11.60
N LYS A 117 2.21 9.11 12.18
CA LYS A 117 2.02 9.15 13.62
C LYS A 117 0.86 8.27 14.03
N LYS A 118 1.00 7.55 15.14
CA LYS A 118 -0.08 6.78 15.73
C LYS A 118 -1.15 7.75 16.23
N VAL A 119 -2.41 7.50 15.88
CA VAL A 119 -3.54 8.32 16.29
C VAL A 119 -4.40 7.60 17.31
N ARG A 120 -4.75 6.35 17.05
CA ARG A 120 -5.59 5.55 17.95
C ARG A 120 -5.47 4.07 17.67
N ARG A 121 -5.92 3.26 18.61
CA ARG A 121 -6.10 1.83 18.46
C ARG A 121 -7.56 1.55 18.08
N ILE A 122 -7.76 0.66 17.11
CA ILE A 122 -9.09 0.17 16.73
C ILE A 122 -9.18 -1.26 17.22
N LYS A 123 -10.02 -1.47 18.25
CA LYS A 123 -10.14 -2.77 18.90
C LYS A 123 -10.79 -3.80 17.98
N ASN A 124 -10.21 -5.00 17.95
CA ASN A 124 -10.72 -6.14 17.18
C ASN A 124 -10.92 -5.86 15.69
N TYR A 125 -10.14 -4.94 15.12
CA TYR A 125 -10.24 -4.56 13.70
C TYR A 125 -10.04 -5.76 12.77
N TYR A 126 -9.10 -6.65 13.12
CA TYR A 126 -8.77 -7.87 12.37
C TYR A 126 -9.41 -9.11 13.03
N GLY A 127 -10.57 -8.97 13.67
CA GLY A 127 -11.24 -10.03 14.41
C GLY A 127 -10.75 -10.15 15.85
N THR A 128 -9.65 -10.87 16.07
CA THR A 128 -9.07 -11.05 17.41
C THR A 128 -7.92 -10.11 17.71
N GLU A 129 -7.49 -9.33 16.71
CA GLU A 129 -6.32 -8.47 16.80
C GLU A 129 -6.68 -7.02 16.53
N ASP A 130 -6.07 -6.12 17.31
CA ASP A 130 -6.30 -4.70 17.17
C ASP A 130 -5.49 -4.10 16.02
N ALA A 131 -5.96 -3.01 15.46
CA ALA A 131 -5.23 -2.19 14.51
C ALA A 131 -4.75 -0.90 15.17
N ILE A 132 -3.65 -0.38 14.66
CA ILE A 132 -3.20 0.98 14.93
C ILE A 132 -3.53 1.83 13.71
N PHE A 133 -4.27 2.91 13.93
CA PHE A 133 -4.56 3.90 12.91
C PHE A 133 -3.46 4.93 12.91
N MET A 134 -2.84 5.15 11.76
CA MET A 134 -1.73 6.07 11.60
C MET A 134 -2.01 7.10 10.52
N ILE A 135 -1.52 8.31 10.73
CA ILE A 135 -1.72 9.45 9.80
C ILE A 135 -0.37 10.12 9.53
N LYS A 136 -0.17 10.46 8.26
CA LYS A 136 0.89 11.37 7.83
C LYS A 136 0.25 12.65 7.30
N GLU A 137 0.56 13.76 7.96
CA GLU A 137 0.27 15.11 7.44
C GLU A 137 1.40 15.52 6.50
N ILE A 138 1.04 16.06 5.34
CA ILE A 138 2.03 16.38 4.31
C ILE A 138 2.18 17.88 4.14
#